data_2b11c6562ec0ae0f01307c7b564a307e
#
_entry.id   2b11c6562ec0ae0f01307c7b564a307e
#
_cell.length_a   1.000
_cell.length_b   1.000
_cell.length_c   1.000
_cell.angle_alpha   90.00
_cell.angle_beta   90.00
_cell.angle_gamma   90.00
#
_symmetry.space_group_name_H-M   'P 1'
#
loop_
_entity.id
_entity.type
_entity.pdbx_description
1 polymer ?
#
loop_
_entity_poly.entity_id
_entity_poly.type
_entity_poly.pdbx_seq_one_letter_code
_entity_poly.pdbx_strand_id
1 'polypeptide(L)'
;MSYYNAYEPTLFIMVGLPGSGKSTFLKRRAHEFSTSRCGYTVVSRDAIRFSLLSDTDDYFAKENEVFKKFTQEIFDGLKVGKDVFADATHLNEKSRMKLLSGVLDCQKNNLDKHVCGYQVAVICMDTPLEECLSRNAKRKGRQLVPRQTIISMSNSLTFPEATDMKYAKVYYI
;
A
#
# COMPACT_ATOMS: atom_id res chain seq x y z
N MET A 1 37.12 -3.50 -9.32
CA MET A 1 35.94 -4.39 -9.18
C MET A 1 35.05 -3.80 -8.11
N SER A 2 34.02 -3.07 -8.50
CA SER A 2 33.06 -2.44 -7.58
C SER A 2 31.99 -3.47 -7.26
N TYR A 3 32.06 -4.10 -6.10
CA TYR A 3 30.92 -4.85 -5.55
C TYR A 3 29.88 -3.81 -5.09
N TYR A 4 29.04 -3.35 -6.01
CA TYR A 4 27.77 -2.79 -5.63
C TYR A 4 26.97 -3.95 -5.02
N ASN A 5 27.02 -4.10 -3.70
CA ASN A 5 25.98 -4.77 -2.96
C ASN A 5 24.72 -3.90 -3.17
N ALA A 6 24.04 -4.15 -4.28
CA ALA A 6 22.83 -3.43 -4.62
C ALA A 6 21.79 -3.82 -3.57
N TYR A 7 21.64 -2.99 -2.56
CA TYR A 7 20.54 -3.09 -1.63
C TYR A 7 19.24 -2.91 -2.45
N GLU A 8 18.46 -3.95 -2.54
CA GLU A 8 17.15 -3.88 -3.20
C GLU A 8 16.14 -3.28 -2.20
N PRO A 9 15.53 -2.13 -2.53
CA PRO A 9 14.48 -1.57 -1.68
C PRO A 9 13.29 -2.51 -1.59
N THR A 10 12.48 -2.38 -0.57
CA THR A 10 11.30 -3.20 -0.34
C THR A 10 10.02 -2.40 -0.53
N LEU A 11 9.11 -2.93 -1.35
CA LEU A 11 7.72 -2.51 -1.40
C LEU A 11 6.93 -3.26 -0.32
N PHE A 12 6.51 -2.56 0.72
CA PHE A 12 5.62 -3.07 1.76
C PHE A 12 4.16 -2.81 1.38
N ILE A 13 3.40 -3.86 1.13
CA ILE A 13 1.97 -3.78 0.82
C ILE A 13 1.16 -3.91 2.12
N MET A 14 0.44 -2.86 2.50
CA MET A 14 -0.47 -2.92 3.64
C MET A 14 -1.75 -3.65 3.26
N VAL A 15 -2.17 -4.62 4.07
CA VAL A 15 -3.43 -5.37 3.89
C VAL A 15 -4.29 -5.22 5.13
N GLY A 16 -5.58 -4.94 4.95
CA GLY A 16 -6.55 -4.86 6.07
C GLY A 16 -7.71 -3.92 5.80
N LEU A 17 -8.76 -4.07 6.59
CA LEU A 17 -10.01 -3.31 6.48
C LEU A 17 -9.83 -1.82 6.79
N PRO A 18 -10.73 -0.94 6.33
CA PRO A 18 -10.85 0.40 6.89
C PRO A 18 -11.05 0.31 8.42
N GLY A 19 -10.29 1.10 9.18
CA GLY A 19 -10.32 1.01 10.65
C GLY A 19 -9.38 -0.03 11.27
N SER A 20 -8.69 -0.88 10.51
CA SER A 20 -7.75 -1.87 11.06
C SER A 20 -6.47 -1.29 11.66
N GLY A 21 -6.23 0.02 11.51
CA GLY A 21 -5.06 0.66 12.13
C GLY A 21 -3.84 0.83 11.23
N LYS A 22 -3.90 0.50 9.92
CA LYS A 22 -2.79 0.63 8.97
C LYS A 22 -2.04 1.96 9.05
N SER A 23 -2.74 3.07 8.88
CA SER A 23 -2.11 4.39 8.88
C SER A 23 -1.54 4.77 10.26
N THR A 24 -2.13 4.28 11.35
CA THR A 24 -1.58 4.46 12.70
C THR A 24 -0.31 3.64 12.89
N PHE A 25 -0.31 2.39 12.42
CA PHE A 25 0.85 1.52 12.42
C PHE A 25 2.00 2.17 11.63
N LEU A 26 1.73 2.64 10.42
CA LEU A 26 2.73 3.28 9.58
C LEU A 26 3.35 4.53 10.23
N LYS A 27 2.53 5.38 10.85
CA LYS A 27 3.03 6.57 11.56
C LYS A 27 3.95 6.24 12.74
N ARG A 28 3.72 5.11 13.40
CA ARG A 28 4.42 4.75 14.63
C ARG A 28 5.58 3.77 14.41
N ARG A 29 5.43 2.84 13.46
CA ARG A 29 6.29 1.67 13.36
C ARG A 29 6.90 1.42 11.99
N ALA A 30 6.62 2.23 10.95
CA ALA A 30 7.21 1.99 9.62
C ALA A 30 8.75 1.94 9.67
N HIS A 31 9.37 2.76 10.52
CA HIS A 31 10.82 2.80 10.69
C HIS A 31 11.44 1.50 11.22
N GLU A 32 10.64 0.67 11.93
CA GLU A 32 11.11 -0.63 12.46
C GLU A 32 11.24 -1.69 11.36
N PHE A 33 10.54 -1.52 10.25
CA PHE A 33 10.50 -2.45 9.12
C PHE A 33 11.43 -2.04 7.98
N SER A 34 11.74 -0.74 7.88
CA SER A 34 12.63 -0.25 6.84
C SER A 34 14.07 -0.57 7.17
N THR A 35 14.75 -1.16 6.20
CA THR A 35 16.18 -1.47 6.26
C THR A 35 16.98 -0.70 5.23
N SER A 36 16.32 0.11 4.39
CA SER A 36 16.98 0.91 3.38
C SER A 36 17.87 2.01 3.98
N ARG A 37 19.09 2.13 3.47
CA ARG A 37 20.00 3.24 3.78
C ARG A 37 19.48 4.58 3.25
N CYS A 38 18.62 4.55 2.24
CA CYS A 38 17.96 5.74 1.67
C CYS A 38 16.69 6.12 2.45
N GLY A 39 16.38 5.40 3.55
CA GLY A 39 15.17 5.60 4.33
C GLY A 39 13.93 5.03 3.66
N TYR A 40 12.76 5.52 4.07
CA TYR A 40 11.49 5.04 3.54
C TYR A 40 10.54 6.19 3.21
N THR A 41 9.48 5.85 2.49
CA THR A 41 8.34 6.73 2.24
C THR A 41 7.02 5.96 2.40
N VAL A 42 5.97 6.68 2.77
CA VAL A 42 4.60 6.14 2.82
C VAL A 42 3.80 6.79 1.71
N VAL A 43 3.26 5.98 0.80
CA VAL A 43 2.38 6.43 -0.27
C VAL A 43 0.96 6.04 0.10
N SER A 44 0.09 7.03 0.34
CA SER A 44 -1.29 6.80 0.76
C SER A 44 -2.25 7.05 -0.39
N ARG A 45 -2.99 6.00 -0.79
CA ARG A 45 -3.99 6.07 -1.85
C ARG A 45 -5.12 7.05 -1.52
N ASP A 46 -5.53 7.11 -0.25
CA ASP A 46 -6.57 8.04 0.18
C ASP A 46 -6.07 9.49 0.19
N ALA A 47 -4.82 9.74 0.59
CA ALA A 47 -4.24 11.08 0.51
C ALA A 47 -4.17 11.57 -0.95
N ILE A 48 -3.74 10.71 -1.88
CA ILE A 48 -3.74 11.00 -3.31
C ILE A 48 -5.16 11.28 -3.81
N ARG A 49 -6.12 10.43 -3.45
CA ARG A 49 -7.54 10.61 -3.83
C ARG A 49 -8.04 11.97 -3.39
N PHE A 50 -7.85 12.32 -2.12
CA PHE A 50 -8.33 13.60 -1.60
C PHE A 50 -7.62 14.81 -2.21
N SER A 51 -6.39 14.66 -2.69
CA SER A 51 -5.69 15.73 -3.42
C SER A 51 -6.22 15.96 -4.85
N LEU A 52 -6.89 14.96 -5.44
CA LEU A 52 -7.40 15.00 -6.80
C LEU A 52 -8.90 15.31 -6.87
N LEU A 53 -9.65 15.03 -5.82
CA LEU A 53 -11.09 15.25 -5.76
C LEU A 53 -11.43 16.65 -5.26
N SER A 54 -12.38 17.31 -5.94
CA SER A 54 -13.08 18.49 -5.43
C SER A 54 -14.14 18.09 -4.38
N ASP A 55 -14.71 19.06 -3.68
CA ASP A 55 -15.73 18.80 -2.64
C ASP A 55 -17.03 18.20 -3.19
N THR A 56 -17.29 18.40 -4.47
CA THR A 56 -18.49 17.92 -5.18
C THR A 56 -18.31 16.59 -5.90
N ASP A 57 -17.06 16.10 -6.02
CA ASP A 57 -16.80 14.85 -6.74
C ASP A 57 -17.25 13.62 -5.94
N ASP A 58 -17.78 12.62 -6.65
CA ASP A 58 -17.97 11.29 -6.09
C ASP A 58 -16.62 10.69 -5.66
N TYR A 59 -16.61 9.90 -4.59
CA TYR A 59 -15.39 9.31 -4.02
C TYR A 59 -14.57 8.52 -5.05
N PHE A 60 -15.22 7.90 -6.04
CA PHE A 60 -14.57 7.10 -7.08
C PHE A 60 -14.43 7.81 -8.44
N ALA A 61 -14.80 9.08 -8.53
CA ALA A 61 -14.84 9.80 -9.81
C ALA A 61 -13.52 9.76 -10.60
N LYS A 62 -12.37 9.77 -9.92
CA LYS A 62 -11.02 9.80 -10.53
C LYS A 62 -10.19 8.56 -10.21
N GLU A 63 -10.83 7.40 -10.06
CA GLU A 63 -10.15 6.18 -9.58
C GLU A 63 -8.96 5.76 -10.45
N ASN A 64 -9.05 5.93 -11.78
CA ASN A 64 -7.94 5.62 -12.69
C ASN A 64 -6.75 6.58 -12.52
N GLU A 65 -7.01 7.87 -12.32
CA GLU A 65 -5.97 8.88 -12.05
C GLU A 65 -5.30 8.62 -10.69
N VAL A 66 -6.13 8.34 -9.68
CA VAL A 66 -5.65 7.98 -8.34
C VAL A 66 -4.73 6.75 -8.40
N PHE A 67 -5.16 5.71 -9.12
CA PHE A 67 -4.36 4.48 -9.25
C PHE A 67 -3.04 4.75 -9.99
N LYS A 68 -3.09 5.48 -11.11
CA LYS A 68 -1.89 5.85 -11.88
C LYS A 68 -0.89 6.65 -11.03
N LYS A 69 -1.37 7.66 -10.30
CA LYS A 69 -0.53 8.48 -9.43
C LYS A 69 0.03 7.65 -8.26
N PHE A 70 -0.78 6.78 -7.67
CA PHE A 70 -0.38 5.90 -6.58
C PHE A 70 0.77 4.95 -6.99
N THR A 71 0.66 4.29 -8.14
CA THR A 71 1.71 3.39 -8.65
C THR A 71 2.96 4.15 -9.08
N GLN A 72 2.81 5.35 -9.63
CA GLN A 72 3.93 6.21 -10.01
C GLN A 72 4.72 6.67 -8.77
N GLU A 73 4.07 7.18 -7.73
CA GLU A 73 4.74 7.62 -6.51
C GLU A 73 5.46 6.46 -5.79
N ILE A 74 4.86 5.25 -5.82
CA ILE A 74 5.52 4.03 -5.31
C ILE A 74 6.80 3.76 -6.12
N PHE A 75 6.69 3.73 -7.44
CA PHE A 75 7.84 3.48 -8.31
C PHE A 75 8.95 4.53 -8.11
N ASP A 76 8.60 5.81 -8.00
CA ASP A 76 9.56 6.89 -7.78
C ASP A 76 10.33 6.73 -6.46
N GLY A 77 9.67 6.27 -5.41
CA GLY A 77 10.32 5.94 -4.14
C GLY A 77 11.30 4.77 -4.26
N LEU A 78 10.86 3.67 -4.91
CA LEU A 78 11.70 2.49 -5.15
C LEU A 78 12.90 2.83 -6.04
N LYS A 79 12.69 3.63 -7.08
CA LYS A 79 13.74 4.06 -8.03
C LYS A 79 14.91 4.77 -7.35
N VAL A 80 14.65 5.53 -6.30
CA VAL A 80 15.69 6.22 -5.52
C VAL A 80 16.22 5.39 -4.34
N GLY A 81 15.91 4.10 -4.32
CA GLY A 81 16.42 3.15 -3.32
C GLY A 81 15.73 3.22 -1.95
N LYS A 82 14.59 3.90 -1.82
CA LYS A 82 13.82 3.95 -0.58
C LYS A 82 12.92 2.72 -0.44
N ASP A 83 12.75 2.25 0.78
CA ASP A 83 11.63 1.36 1.09
C ASP A 83 10.32 2.12 0.97
N VAL A 84 9.29 1.48 0.40
CA VAL A 84 8.00 2.14 0.16
C VAL A 84 6.87 1.37 0.84
N PHE A 85 6.07 2.05 1.63
CA PHE A 85 4.85 1.51 2.22
C PHE A 85 3.63 1.96 1.42
N ALA A 86 2.96 1.02 0.77
CA ALA A 86 1.73 1.25 0.01
C ALA A 86 0.52 1.20 0.95
N ASP A 87 0.05 2.36 1.42
CA ASP A 87 -1.09 2.48 2.34
C ASP A 87 -2.42 2.51 1.58
N ALA A 88 -2.99 1.32 1.42
CA ALA A 88 -4.36 1.07 0.95
C ALA A 88 -4.88 -0.24 1.54
N THR A 89 -6.11 -0.64 1.20
CA THR A 89 -6.73 -1.85 1.79
C THR A 89 -6.15 -3.16 1.25
N HIS A 90 -5.83 -3.25 -0.04
CA HIS A 90 -5.26 -4.41 -0.75
C HIS A 90 -5.86 -5.77 -0.32
N LEU A 91 -7.20 -5.82 -0.26
CA LEU A 91 -7.99 -6.84 0.44
C LEU A 91 -7.72 -8.29 -0.01
N ASN A 92 -7.42 -8.50 -1.29
CA ASN A 92 -7.26 -9.84 -1.85
C ASN A 92 -6.09 -9.91 -2.84
N GLU A 93 -5.78 -11.11 -3.27
CA GLU A 93 -4.69 -11.35 -4.21
C GLU A 93 -4.84 -10.53 -5.50
N LYS A 94 -6.05 -10.45 -6.07
CA LYS A 94 -6.31 -9.67 -7.28
C LYS A 94 -5.92 -8.21 -7.12
N SER A 95 -6.25 -7.60 -5.97
CA SER A 95 -5.90 -6.20 -5.70
C SER A 95 -4.39 -6.00 -5.49
N ARG A 96 -3.71 -6.96 -4.88
CA ARG A 96 -2.25 -6.94 -4.71
C ARG A 96 -1.53 -7.12 -6.04
N MET A 97 -1.97 -8.08 -6.87
CA MET A 97 -1.40 -8.29 -8.20
C MET A 97 -1.64 -7.09 -9.12
N LYS A 98 -2.80 -6.43 -9.05
CA LYS A 98 -3.07 -5.19 -9.78
C LYS A 98 -2.07 -4.10 -9.40
N LEU A 99 -1.77 -3.94 -8.10
CA LEU A 99 -0.76 -2.99 -7.65
C LEU A 99 0.62 -3.31 -8.25
N LEU A 100 1.08 -4.55 -8.12
CA LEU A 100 2.40 -4.97 -8.63
C LEU A 100 2.51 -4.78 -10.14
N SER A 101 1.47 -5.12 -10.91
CA SER A 101 1.42 -4.87 -12.35
C SER A 101 1.53 -3.37 -12.66
N GLY A 102 0.82 -2.51 -11.93
CA GLY A 102 0.90 -1.07 -12.14
C GLY A 102 2.28 -0.48 -11.86
N VAL A 103 2.96 -0.95 -10.81
CA VAL A 103 4.35 -0.54 -10.51
C VAL A 103 5.32 -1.05 -11.58
N LEU A 104 5.15 -2.29 -12.04
CA LEU A 104 5.95 -2.86 -13.12
C LEU A 104 5.76 -2.11 -14.44
N ASP A 105 4.55 -1.65 -14.74
CA ASP A 105 4.28 -0.85 -15.94
C ASP A 105 4.96 0.53 -15.86
N CYS A 106 5.02 1.16 -14.68
CA CYS A 106 5.80 2.38 -14.47
C CYS A 106 7.30 2.11 -14.72
N GLN A 107 7.82 0.98 -14.24
CA GLN A 107 9.21 0.56 -14.47
C GLN A 107 9.53 0.36 -15.96
N LYS A 108 8.66 -0.34 -16.71
CA LYS A 108 8.84 -0.58 -18.15
C LYS A 108 8.81 0.70 -18.98
N ASN A 109 7.97 1.66 -18.57
CA ASN A 109 7.81 2.95 -19.26
C ASN A 109 8.92 3.95 -18.88
N ASN A 110 9.78 3.62 -17.92
CA ASN A 110 10.89 4.47 -17.53
C ASN A 110 12.05 4.32 -18.52
N LEU A 111 12.51 5.44 -19.07
CA LEU A 111 13.64 5.48 -20.00
C LEU A 111 15.00 5.18 -19.34
N ASP A 112 15.06 5.27 -18.02
CA ASP A 112 16.26 5.00 -17.24
C ASP A 112 16.38 3.51 -16.97
N LYS A 113 17.28 2.84 -17.70
CA LYS A 113 17.50 1.39 -17.63
C LYS A 113 18.17 0.90 -16.34
N HIS A 114 18.61 1.81 -15.46
CA HIS A 114 19.32 1.50 -14.22
C HIS A 114 18.39 1.44 -12.99
N VAL A 115 17.15 1.02 -13.17
CA VAL A 115 16.25 0.79 -12.02
C VAL A 115 16.66 -0.53 -11.36
N CYS A 116 17.11 -0.46 -10.11
CA CYS A 116 17.35 -1.65 -9.30
C CYS A 116 16.06 -2.47 -9.14
N GLY A 117 16.19 -3.78 -9.01
CA GLY A 117 15.10 -4.64 -8.56
C GLY A 117 14.57 -4.18 -7.20
N TYR A 118 13.41 -4.66 -6.82
CA TYR A 118 12.86 -4.45 -5.48
C TYR A 118 12.24 -5.74 -4.95
N GLN A 119 12.27 -5.88 -3.63
CA GLN A 119 11.58 -6.96 -2.95
C GLN A 119 10.15 -6.55 -2.63
N VAL A 120 9.26 -7.53 -2.45
CA VAL A 120 7.88 -7.28 -2.03
C VAL A 120 7.64 -7.98 -0.70
N ALA A 121 7.17 -7.22 0.28
CA ALA A 121 6.71 -7.75 1.57
C ALA A 121 5.26 -7.33 1.82
N VAL A 122 4.54 -8.10 2.61
CA VAL A 122 3.15 -7.81 2.97
C VAL A 122 3.02 -7.64 4.47
N ILE A 123 2.29 -6.61 4.91
CA ILE A 123 1.94 -6.39 6.32
C ILE A 123 0.43 -6.51 6.46
N CYS A 124 -0.01 -7.59 7.08
CA CYS A 124 -1.39 -7.94 7.32
C CYS A 124 -1.85 -7.40 8.67
N MET A 125 -2.83 -6.51 8.66
CA MET A 125 -3.47 -5.99 9.88
C MET A 125 -4.70 -6.84 10.19
N ASP A 126 -4.53 -7.87 11.02
CA ASP A 126 -5.59 -8.84 11.39
C ASP A 126 -6.42 -8.32 12.57
N THR A 127 -7.06 -7.17 12.34
CA THR A 127 -7.95 -6.55 13.33
C THR A 127 -9.37 -7.06 13.16
N PRO A 128 -10.05 -7.52 14.23
CA PRO A 128 -11.42 -8.00 14.17
C PRO A 128 -12.38 -7.00 13.52
N LEU A 129 -13.35 -7.51 12.73
CA LEU A 129 -14.31 -6.69 12.01
C LEU A 129 -15.04 -5.70 12.92
N GLU A 130 -15.51 -6.15 14.09
CA GLU A 130 -16.24 -5.28 15.04
C GLU A 130 -15.39 -4.12 15.53
N GLU A 131 -14.10 -4.35 15.73
CA GLU A 131 -13.17 -3.28 16.13
C GLU A 131 -12.92 -2.30 14.96
N CYS A 132 -12.79 -2.80 13.75
CA CYS A 132 -12.70 -1.96 12.54
C CYS A 132 -13.94 -1.08 12.40
N LEU A 133 -15.14 -1.64 12.58
CA LEU A 133 -16.40 -0.92 12.53
C LEU A 133 -16.51 0.14 13.63
N SER A 134 -16.15 -0.21 14.86
CA SER A 134 -16.15 0.71 16.02
C SER A 134 -15.20 1.89 15.79
N ARG A 135 -13.99 1.63 15.32
CA ARG A 135 -12.99 2.68 15.00
C ARG A 135 -13.46 3.55 13.83
N ASN A 136 -14.04 2.94 12.80
CA ASN A 136 -14.56 3.67 11.65
C ASN A 136 -15.74 4.58 12.03
N ALA A 137 -16.63 4.17 12.92
CA ALA A 137 -17.76 4.98 13.37
C ALA A 137 -17.35 6.30 14.05
N LYS A 138 -16.12 6.39 14.55
CA LYS A 138 -15.55 7.63 15.14
C LYS A 138 -15.00 8.60 14.10
N ARG A 139 -14.91 8.18 12.82
CA ARG A 139 -14.43 9.03 11.73
C ARG A 139 -15.51 10.00 11.27
N LYS A 140 -15.11 11.09 10.61
CA LYS A 140 -16.01 12.12 10.10
C LYS A 140 -15.72 12.42 8.62
N GLY A 141 -16.72 12.97 7.94
CA GLY A 141 -16.59 13.40 6.54
C GLY A 141 -16.20 12.26 5.61
N ARG A 142 -15.34 12.54 4.65
CA ARG A 142 -14.91 11.60 3.60
C ARG A 142 -14.12 10.39 4.11
N GLN A 143 -13.62 10.44 5.34
CA GLN A 143 -12.90 9.30 5.93
C GLN A 143 -13.83 8.24 6.51
N LEU A 144 -15.11 8.57 6.74
CA LEU A 144 -16.11 7.62 7.22
C LEU A 144 -16.56 6.72 6.07
N VAL A 145 -16.23 5.45 6.17
CA VAL A 145 -16.66 4.43 5.21
C VAL A 145 -18.02 3.88 5.66
N PRO A 146 -19.02 3.73 4.77
CA PRO A 146 -20.29 3.12 5.13
C PRO A 146 -20.11 1.73 5.76
N ARG A 147 -20.86 1.44 6.84
CA ARG A 147 -20.76 0.17 7.58
C ARG A 147 -20.87 -1.04 6.66
N GLN A 148 -21.88 -1.04 5.76
CA GLN A 148 -22.11 -2.14 4.83
C GLN A 148 -20.95 -2.37 3.86
N THR A 149 -20.26 -1.30 3.47
CA THR A 149 -19.06 -1.39 2.62
C THR A 149 -17.93 -2.11 3.34
N ILE A 150 -17.71 -1.84 4.63
CA ILE A 150 -16.67 -2.54 5.42
C ILE A 150 -17.03 -4.03 5.58
N ILE A 151 -18.30 -4.36 5.80
CA ILE A 151 -18.78 -5.74 5.87
C ILE A 151 -18.53 -6.48 4.53
N SER A 152 -18.87 -5.86 3.41
CA SER A 152 -18.57 -6.42 2.08
C SER A 152 -17.08 -6.59 1.85
N MET A 153 -16.27 -5.64 2.30
CA MET A 153 -14.81 -5.73 2.23
C MET A 153 -14.26 -6.88 3.07
N SER A 154 -14.83 -7.14 4.26
CA SER A 154 -14.39 -8.25 5.12
C SER A 154 -14.66 -9.61 4.47
N ASN A 155 -15.74 -9.75 3.72
CA ASN A 155 -16.04 -10.98 2.95
C ASN A 155 -15.06 -11.21 1.79
N SER A 156 -14.37 -10.16 1.33
CA SER A 156 -13.38 -10.22 0.24
C SER A 156 -11.94 -10.22 0.76
N LEU A 157 -11.76 -10.10 2.07
CA LEU A 157 -10.44 -10.04 2.68
C LEU A 157 -9.80 -11.44 2.69
N THR A 158 -8.63 -11.54 2.06
CA THR A 158 -7.80 -12.74 2.11
C THR A 158 -6.34 -12.33 2.34
N PHE A 159 -5.77 -12.83 3.41
CA PHE A 159 -4.35 -12.66 3.68
C PHE A 159 -3.52 -13.65 2.84
N PRO A 160 -2.33 -13.26 2.35
CA PRO A 160 -1.40 -14.22 1.76
C PRO A 160 -0.88 -15.16 2.84
N GLU A 161 -0.55 -16.39 2.49
CA GLU A 161 0.14 -17.30 3.40
C GLU A 161 1.59 -16.86 3.65
N ALA A 162 2.13 -17.20 4.81
CA ALA A 162 3.52 -16.89 5.14
C ALA A 162 4.54 -17.55 4.19
N THR A 163 4.13 -18.65 3.55
CA THR A 163 4.91 -19.42 2.57
C THR A 163 4.67 -18.99 1.11
N ASP A 164 3.85 -17.96 0.86
CA ASP A 164 3.59 -17.48 -0.49
C ASP A 164 4.87 -16.90 -1.11
N MET A 165 5.49 -17.68 -2.01
CA MET A 165 6.76 -17.34 -2.66
C MET A 165 6.71 -16.07 -3.54
N LYS A 166 5.53 -15.48 -3.76
CA LYS A 166 5.39 -14.18 -4.45
C LYS A 166 5.92 -13.02 -3.59
N TYR A 167 6.06 -13.22 -2.28
CA TYR A 167 6.49 -12.21 -1.34
C TYR A 167 7.77 -12.63 -0.63
N ALA A 168 8.71 -11.70 -0.50
CA ALA A 168 9.93 -11.94 0.26
C ALA A 168 9.62 -12.20 1.76
N LYS A 169 8.56 -11.57 2.27
CA LYS A 169 8.10 -11.75 3.65
C LYS A 169 6.63 -11.36 3.85
N VAL A 170 5.94 -12.08 4.72
CA VAL A 170 4.58 -11.77 5.18
C VAL A 170 4.60 -11.57 6.68
N TYR A 171 4.07 -10.44 7.14
CA TYR A 171 3.94 -10.09 8.55
C TYR A 171 2.47 -10.05 8.95
N TYR A 172 2.13 -10.58 10.11
CA TYR A 172 0.81 -10.49 10.72
C TYR A 172 0.89 -9.64 11.98
N ILE A 173 0.06 -8.59 12.07
CA ILE A 173 0.06 -7.60 13.15
C ILE A 173 -1.33 -7.54 13.80
#